data_fdc96d3e3ce89b70ee5dfe239f31efc3
#
_entry.id   fdc96d3e3ce89b70ee5dfe239f31efc3
#
_cell.length_a   1.000
_cell.length_b   1.000
_cell.length_c   1.000
_cell.angle_alpha   90.00
_cell.angle_beta   90.00
_cell.angle_gamma   90.00
#
_symmetry.space_group_name_H-M   'P 1'
#
loop_
_entity.id
_entity.type
_entity.pdbx_description
1 polymer ?
#
loop_
_entity_poly.entity_id
_entity_poly.type
_entity_poly.pdbx_seq_one_letter_code
_entity_poly.pdbx_strand_id
1 'polypeptide(L)'
;GTELPRPLRIDLVRDLFTLSAISGLPVTAAETTGTVAGARWGRVTMISPRTTHLGYPWEDTLAHEIAHLALSRATRDRAPLWLQEGIAKREETRWRSPRPLDSTPPADSVARAAILSGRSVGVDKLGPSIAMLPTPEAAATAFSEVTSFVAYWVSESGVPALHLLLRDLKGS
;
A
#
# COMPACT_ATOMS: atom_id res chain seq x y z
N GLY A 1 -16.01 5.37 -13.72
CA GLY A 1 -15.07 4.42 -13.12
C GLY A 1 -13.71 4.52 -13.81
N THR A 2 -12.64 4.23 -13.09
CA THR A 2 -11.28 4.19 -13.67
C THR A 2 -11.06 2.83 -14.30
N GLU A 3 -10.83 2.78 -15.62
CA GLU A 3 -10.49 1.53 -16.30
C GLU A 3 -9.01 1.20 -16.11
N LEU A 4 -8.74 -0.02 -15.67
CA LEU A 4 -7.39 -0.57 -15.63
C LEU A 4 -6.87 -0.88 -17.04
N PRO A 5 -5.53 -0.95 -17.25
CA PRO A 5 -4.98 -1.39 -18.52
C PRO A 5 -5.48 -2.79 -18.88
N ARG A 6 -5.80 -3.00 -20.15
CA ARG A 6 -6.18 -4.32 -20.67
C ARG A 6 -5.21 -4.71 -21.80
N PRO A 7 -4.47 -5.81 -21.63
CA PRO A 7 -4.43 -6.71 -20.47
C PRO A 7 -3.69 -6.08 -19.28
N LEU A 8 -4.10 -6.40 -18.05
CA LEU A 8 -3.32 -6.12 -16.84
C LEU A 8 -2.11 -7.07 -16.84
N ARG A 9 -0.90 -6.49 -16.74
CA ARG A 9 0.32 -7.27 -16.68
C ARG A 9 0.73 -7.53 -15.23
N ILE A 10 0.95 -8.80 -14.90
CA ILE A 10 1.46 -9.26 -13.61
C ILE A 10 2.71 -10.10 -13.88
N ASP A 11 3.84 -9.65 -13.35
CA ASP A 11 5.12 -10.35 -13.46
C ASP A 11 5.41 -11.07 -12.13
N LEU A 12 5.47 -12.40 -12.14
CA LEU A 12 5.90 -13.18 -10.99
C LEU A 12 7.40 -13.40 -11.07
N VAL A 13 8.12 -12.91 -10.05
CA VAL A 13 9.58 -13.05 -9.96
C VAL A 13 9.95 -14.07 -8.89
N ARG A 14 11.18 -14.56 -8.95
CA ARG A 14 11.63 -15.66 -8.12
C ARG A 14 12.20 -15.22 -6.78
N ASP A 15 12.73 -14.00 -6.73
CA ASP A 15 13.49 -13.50 -5.58
C ASP A 15 13.42 -11.97 -5.46
N LEU A 16 13.87 -11.49 -4.32
CA LEU A 16 13.88 -10.08 -3.97
C LEU A 16 14.82 -9.25 -4.85
N PHE A 17 15.95 -9.84 -5.29
CA PHE A 17 16.88 -9.15 -6.18
C PHE A 17 16.23 -8.81 -7.51
N THR A 18 15.51 -9.76 -8.09
CA THR A 18 14.77 -9.55 -9.34
C THR A 18 13.62 -8.55 -9.14
N LEU A 19 12.89 -8.62 -8.01
CA LEU A 19 11.87 -7.61 -7.66
C LEU A 19 12.49 -6.22 -7.61
N SER A 20 13.59 -6.05 -6.90
CA SER A 20 14.31 -4.78 -6.76
C SER A 20 14.78 -4.24 -8.12
N ALA A 21 15.36 -5.08 -8.95
CA ALA A 21 15.84 -4.68 -10.29
C ALA A 21 14.71 -4.15 -11.19
N ILE A 22 13.50 -4.71 -11.07
CA ILE A 22 12.35 -4.30 -11.88
C ILE A 22 11.61 -3.11 -11.25
N SER A 23 11.40 -3.11 -9.94
CA SER A 23 10.64 -2.06 -9.24
C SER A 23 11.46 -0.79 -9.00
N GLY A 24 12.78 -0.91 -8.95
CA GLY A 24 13.69 0.17 -8.57
C GLY A 24 13.77 0.41 -7.06
N LEU A 25 13.13 -0.43 -6.23
CA LEU A 25 13.27 -0.39 -4.78
C LEU A 25 14.62 -1.01 -4.39
N PRO A 26 15.45 -0.35 -3.55
CA PRO A 26 16.70 -0.94 -3.08
C PRO A 26 16.47 -2.29 -2.37
N VAL A 27 17.33 -3.28 -2.65
CA VAL A 27 17.23 -4.64 -2.04
C VAL A 27 17.20 -4.53 -0.51
N THR A 28 18.09 -3.72 0.07
CA THR A 28 18.17 -3.51 1.52
C THR A 28 16.89 -2.95 2.12
N ALA A 29 16.24 -2.03 1.42
CA ALA A 29 14.95 -1.47 1.86
C ALA A 29 13.85 -2.53 1.81
N ALA A 30 13.79 -3.32 0.73
CA ALA A 30 12.82 -4.38 0.59
C ALA A 30 13.02 -5.51 1.63
N GLU A 31 14.29 -5.88 1.93
CA GLU A 31 14.61 -6.82 3.01
C GLU A 31 14.18 -6.31 4.38
N THR A 32 14.48 -5.05 4.68
CA THR A 32 14.16 -4.42 5.96
C THR A 32 12.67 -4.38 6.22
N THR A 33 11.87 -4.08 5.21
CA THR A 33 10.41 -3.90 5.36
C THR A 33 9.59 -5.12 4.96
N GLY A 34 10.24 -6.17 4.45
CA GLY A 34 9.55 -7.39 4.00
C GLY A 34 8.71 -7.18 2.73
N THR A 35 9.07 -6.21 1.89
CA THR A 35 8.34 -5.91 0.66
C THR A 35 8.43 -7.07 -0.34
N VAL A 36 7.28 -7.56 -0.80
CA VAL A 36 7.17 -8.72 -1.70
C VAL A 36 6.57 -8.37 -3.07
N ALA A 37 6.11 -7.14 -3.25
CA ALA A 37 5.48 -6.68 -4.49
C ALA A 37 5.68 -5.18 -4.73
N GLY A 38 5.33 -4.70 -5.91
CA GLY A 38 5.26 -3.29 -6.26
C GLY A 38 4.55 -3.06 -7.58
N ALA A 39 3.82 -1.95 -7.68
CA ALA A 39 3.12 -1.52 -8.88
C ALA A 39 3.84 -0.34 -9.52
N ARG A 40 4.25 -0.50 -10.78
CA ARG A 40 4.92 0.56 -11.53
C ARG A 40 4.71 0.42 -13.03
N TRP A 41 4.62 1.53 -13.74
CA TRP A 41 4.50 1.57 -15.20
C TRP A 41 3.35 0.70 -15.76
N GLY A 42 2.22 0.68 -15.06
CA GLY A 42 1.03 -0.05 -15.51
C GLY A 42 1.09 -1.57 -15.33
N ARG A 43 2.04 -2.09 -14.56
CA ARG A 43 2.18 -3.51 -14.22
C ARG A 43 2.34 -3.70 -12.71
N VAL A 44 2.03 -4.91 -12.25
CA VAL A 44 2.37 -5.41 -10.93
C VAL A 44 3.54 -6.37 -11.06
N THR A 45 4.55 -6.22 -10.20
CA THR A 45 5.64 -7.20 -10.06
C THR A 45 5.61 -7.72 -8.65
N MET A 46 5.62 -9.03 -8.46
CA MET A 46 5.57 -9.64 -7.14
C MET A 46 6.39 -10.92 -7.06
N ILE A 47 6.93 -11.22 -5.88
CA ILE A 47 7.64 -12.48 -5.65
C ILE A 47 6.62 -13.62 -5.68
N SER A 48 6.93 -14.70 -6.38
CA SER A 48 6.07 -15.88 -6.38
C SER A 48 5.90 -16.43 -4.95
N PRO A 49 4.67 -16.60 -4.44
CA PRO A 49 4.47 -17.12 -3.09
C PRO A 49 5.02 -18.54 -2.90
N ARG A 50 5.28 -19.25 -4.01
CA ARG A 50 5.90 -20.59 -3.99
C ARG A 50 7.39 -20.56 -3.71
N THR A 51 8.05 -19.42 -3.85
CA THR A 51 9.49 -19.28 -3.61
C THR A 51 9.82 -18.72 -2.22
N THR A 52 8.81 -18.29 -1.48
CA THR A 52 8.94 -17.86 -0.09
C THR A 52 8.68 -19.04 0.85
N HIS A 53 9.46 -19.16 1.91
CA HIS A 53 9.44 -20.33 2.80
C HIS A 53 8.08 -20.61 3.44
N LEU A 54 7.38 -19.55 3.88
CA LEU A 54 6.05 -19.66 4.52
C LEU A 54 4.90 -19.19 3.61
N GLY A 55 5.21 -18.76 2.40
CA GLY A 55 4.23 -18.04 1.59
C GLY A 55 3.88 -16.67 2.18
N TYR A 56 2.90 -16.01 1.59
CA TYR A 56 2.29 -14.77 2.08
C TYR A 56 0.88 -14.62 1.46
N PRO A 57 0.02 -13.75 1.98
CA PRO A 57 -1.33 -13.54 1.42
C PRO A 57 -1.25 -12.81 0.06
N TRP A 58 -0.80 -13.52 -0.97
CA TRP A 58 -0.46 -12.96 -2.28
C TRP A 58 -1.66 -12.32 -3.00
N GLU A 59 -2.87 -12.82 -2.77
CA GLU A 59 -4.10 -12.26 -3.35
C GLU A 59 -4.41 -10.90 -2.75
N ASP A 60 -4.27 -10.76 -1.43
CA ASP A 60 -4.43 -9.48 -0.73
C ASP A 60 -3.34 -8.49 -1.19
N THR A 61 -2.09 -8.96 -1.29
CA THR A 61 -0.98 -8.17 -1.85
C THR A 61 -1.27 -7.74 -3.30
N LEU A 62 -1.79 -8.63 -4.13
CA LEU A 62 -2.16 -8.29 -5.50
C LEU A 62 -3.27 -7.23 -5.54
N ALA A 63 -4.28 -7.35 -4.70
CA ALA A 63 -5.36 -6.35 -4.59
C ALA A 63 -4.80 -4.98 -4.18
N HIS A 64 -3.85 -4.94 -3.23
CA HIS A 64 -3.11 -3.73 -2.83
C HIS A 64 -2.41 -3.08 -4.04
N GLU A 65 -1.64 -3.85 -4.79
CA GLU A 65 -0.89 -3.34 -5.95
C GLU A 65 -1.81 -2.89 -7.10
N ILE A 66 -2.93 -3.58 -7.31
CA ILE A 66 -3.94 -3.16 -8.28
C ILE A 66 -4.57 -1.82 -7.86
N ALA A 67 -4.78 -1.59 -6.57
CA ALA A 67 -5.26 -0.31 -6.07
C ALA A 67 -4.29 0.83 -6.41
N HIS A 68 -2.97 0.63 -6.29
CA HIS A 68 -1.97 1.60 -6.74
C HIS A 68 -2.10 1.93 -8.23
N LEU A 69 -2.25 0.93 -9.11
CA LEU A 69 -2.45 1.18 -10.54
C LEU A 69 -3.74 1.94 -10.83
N ALA A 70 -4.81 1.63 -10.11
CA ALA A 70 -6.09 2.34 -10.26
C ALA A 70 -5.95 3.81 -9.81
N LEU A 71 -5.29 4.06 -8.67
CA LEU A 71 -5.06 5.40 -8.14
C LEU A 71 -4.14 6.24 -9.04
N SER A 72 -3.04 5.67 -9.52
CA SER A 72 -2.13 6.30 -10.48
C SER A 72 -2.92 6.84 -11.68
N ARG A 73 -3.78 6.02 -12.27
CA ARG A 73 -4.62 6.45 -13.40
C ARG A 73 -5.71 7.44 -13.01
N ALA A 74 -6.36 7.22 -11.86
CA ALA A 74 -7.43 8.09 -11.38
C ALA A 74 -6.94 9.51 -11.11
N THR A 75 -5.70 9.68 -10.64
CA THR A 75 -5.13 10.95 -10.20
C THR A 75 -4.00 11.45 -11.08
N ARG A 76 -3.63 10.74 -12.15
CA ARG A 76 -2.46 11.05 -12.99
C ARG A 76 -1.18 11.14 -12.16
N ASP A 77 -0.98 10.18 -11.26
CA ASP A 77 0.17 10.10 -10.32
C ASP A 77 0.29 11.27 -9.34
N ARG A 78 -0.79 12.03 -9.09
CA ARG A 78 -0.78 13.18 -8.19
C ARG A 78 -1.26 12.89 -6.77
N ALA A 79 -1.74 11.68 -6.51
CA ALA A 79 -2.11 11.30 -5.14
C ALA A 79 -0.86 11.29 -4.25
N PRO A 80 -0.87 11.97 -3.09
CA PRO A 80 0.24 11.89 -2.16
C PRO A 80 0.38 10.47 -1.60
N LEU A 81 1.60 10.10 -1.17
CA LEU A 81 1.93 8.74 -0.74
C LEU A 81 1.00 8.22 0.37
N TRP A 82 0.70 9.04 1.37
CA TRP A 82 -0.20 8.65 2.46
C TRP A 82 -1.59 8.23 1.97
N LEU A 83 -2.10 8.91 0.93
CA LEU A 83 -3.39 8.59 0.34
C LEU A 83 -3.32 7.32 -0.51
N GLN A 84 -2.24 7.15 -1.26
CA GLN A 84 -2.02 5.94 -2.05
C GLN A 84 -1.97 4.71 -1.16
N GLU A 85 -1.13 4.71 -0.15
CA GLU A 85 -0.94 3.58 0.76
C GLU A 85 -2.18 3.32 1.63
N GLY A 86 -2.80 4.37 2.15
CA GLY A 86 -4.00 4.24 2.97
C GLY A 86 -5.18 3.65 2.18
N ILE A 87 -5.37 4.04 0.92
CA ILE A 87 -6.39 3.44 0.04
C ILE A 87 -6.01 2.01 -0.34
N ALA A 88 -4.74 1.75 -0.72
CA ALA A 88 -4.30 0.41 -1.09
C ALA A 88 -4.49 -0.57 0.06
N LYS A 89 -4.14 -0.18 1.28
CA LYS A 89 -4.38 -0.97 2.50
C LYS A 89 -5.87 -1.21 2.77
N ARG A 90 -6.71 -0.20 2.54
CA ARG A 90 -8.16 -0.34 2.67
C ARG A 90 -8.75 -1.33 1.67
N GLU A 91 -8.26 -1.35 0.44
CA GLU A 91 -8.76 -2.22 -0.63
C GLU A 91 -8.16 -3.64 -0.59
N GLU A 92 -7.04 -3.83 0.11
CA GLU A 92 -6.26 -5.06 0.19
C GLU A 92 -7.10 -6.30 0.54
N THR A 93 -8.07 -6.17 1.44
CA THR A 93 -8.91 -7.29 1.90
C THR A 93 -10.38 -7.19 1.48
N ARG A 94 -10.81 -6.11 0.83
CA ARG A 94 -12.23 -5.88 0.50
C ARG A 94 -12.78 -6.74 -0.63
N TRP A 95 -11.93 -7.39 -1.38
CA TRP A 95 -12.31 -8.29 -2.47
C TRP A 95 -12.85 -9.65 -1.97
N ARG A 96 -12.70 -9.97 -0.69
CA ARG A 96 -13.07 -11.22 -0.04
C ARG A 96 -13.80 -11.01 1.28
N SER A 97 -14.36 -12.07 1.83
CA SER A 97 -14.94 -12.04 3.18
C SER A 97 -13.85 -11.80 4.25
N PRO A 98 -14.13 -11.03 5.30
CA PRO A 98 -13.18 -10.80 6.39
C PRO A 98 -12.73 -12.10 7.06
N ARG A 99 -11.45 -12.17 7.42
CA ARG A 99 -10.83 -13.25 8.17
C ARG A 99 -10.50 -12.77 9.59
N PRO A 100 -10.45 -13.68 10.59
CA PRO A 100 -10.28 -13.30 12.01
C PRO A 100 -9.04 -12.46 12.32
N LEU A 101 -7.97 -12.58 11.52
CA LEU A 101 -6.69 -11.89 11.75
C LEU A 101 -6.40 -10.73 10.79
N ASP A 102 -7.33 -10.36 9.93
CA ASP A 102 -7.14 -9.28 8.95
C ASP A 102 -6.77 -7.93 9.57
N SER A 103 -7.21 -7.68 10.80
CA SER A 103 -6.98 -6.42 11.49
C SER A 103 -6.32 -6.61 12.85
N THR A 104 -5.36 -7.53 12.95
CA THR A 104 -4.66 -7.83 14.19
C THR A 104 -3.16 -7.55 14.07
N PRO A 105 -2.61 -6.59 14.81
CA PRO A 105 -3.32 -5.61 15.65
C PRO A 105 -4.11 -4.57 14.81
N PRO A 106 -5.21 -3.99 15.36
CA PRO A 106 -5.95 -2.94 14.65
C PRO A 106 -5.07 -1.73 14.35
N ALA A 107 -5.16 -1.20 13.12
CA ALA A 107 -4.37 -0.06 12.68
C ALA A 107 -4.53 1.16 13.61
N ASP A 108 -5.75 1.43 14.07
CA ASP A 108 -6.04 2.52 15.01
C ASP A 108 -5.30 2.37 16.33
N SER A 109 -5.21 1.14 16.85
CA SER A 109 -4.50 0.85 18.10
C SER A 109 -3.01 1.09 17.96
N VAL A 110 -2.42 0.66 16.84
CA VAL A 110 -0.98 0.87 16.54
C VAL A 110 -0.70 2.36 16.35
N ALA A 111 -1.49 3.05 15.52
CA ALA A 111 -1.34 4.48 15.26
C ALA A 111 -1.46 5.28 16.56
N ARG A 112 -2.48 5.01 17.39
CA ARG A 112 -2.66 5.67 18.70
C ARG A 112 -1.47 5.43 19.63
N ALA A 113 -0.99 4.19 19.74
CA ALA A 113 0.16 3.87 20.58
C ALA A 113 1.42 4.60 20.11
N ALA A 114 1.63 4.71 18.80
CA ALA A 114 2.75 5.45 18.23
C ALA A 114 2.69 6.95 18.56
N ILE A 115 1.53 7.58 18.40
CA ILE A 115 1.30 8.99 18.74
C ILE A 115 1.57 9.23 20.23
N LEU A 116 0.97 8.43 21.11
CA LEU A 116 1.11 8.59 22.56
C LEU A 116 2.54 8.37 23.09
N SER A 117 3.33 7.55 22.37
CA SER A 117 4.74 7.26 22.72
C SER A 117 5.76 8.15 21.99
N GLY A 118 5.30 9.12 21.18
CA GLY A 118 6.19 9.99 20.40
C GLY A 118 6.92 9.27 19.25
N ARG A 119 6.43 8.09 18.82
CA ARG A 119 7.00 7.30 17.74
C ARG A 119 6.22 7.39 16.41
N SER A 120 5.29 8.33 16.34
CA SER A 120 4.57 8.61 15.09
C SER A 120 5.55 9.01 13.98
N VAL A 121 5.35 8.45 12.80
CA VAL A 121 6.18 8.79 11.63
C VAL A 121 5.72 10.10 11.01
N GLY A 122 4.40 10.31 10.92
CA GLY A 122 3.81 11.48 10.27
C GLY A 122 3.88 11.42 8.74
N VAL A 123 2.91 12.06 8.11
CA VAL A 123 2.75 12.01 6.63
C VAL A 123 3.86 12.72 5.86
N ASP A 124 4.55 13.66 6.47
CA ASP A 124 5.68 14.43 5.93
C ASP A 124 7.00 13.66 5.88
N LYS A 125 7.08 12.54 6.61
CA LYS A 125 8.29 11.72 6.75
C LYS A 125 8.20 10.36 6.06
N LEU A 126 7.16 10.10 5.31
CA LEU A 126 6.98 8.80 4.63
C LEU A 126 8.03 8.54 3.53
N GLY A 127 8.74 9.60 3.08
CA GLY A 127 9.73 9.51 2.01
C GLY A 127 9.08 9.19 0.66
N PRO A 128 9.84 8.67 -0.29
CA PRO A 128 9.31 8.27 -1.60
C PRO A 128 8.53 6.94 -1.54
N SER A 129 8.70 6.16 -0.47
CA SER A 129 7.99 4.90 -0.21
C SER A 129 8.11 4.55 1.27
N ILE A 130 7.03 4.02 1.86
CA ILE A 130 7.04 3.47 3.23
C ILE A 130 8.07 2.33 3.35
N ALA A 131 8.27 1.55 2.28
CA ALA A 131 9.29 0.51 2.23
C ALA A 131 10.74 1.02 2.37
N MET A 132 10.99 2.32 2.27
CA MET A 132 12.30 2.94 2.47
C MET A 132 12.51 3.51 3.88
N LEU A 133 11.56 3.34 4.78
CA LEU A 133 11.73 3.72 6.18
C LEU A 133 12.82 2.87 6.84
N PRO A 134 13.52 3.41 7.85
CA PRO A 134 14.77 2.82 8.35
C PRO A 134 14.59 1.49 9.11
N THR A 135 13.38 1.20 9.60
CA THR A 135 13.12 -0.01 10.36
C THR A 135 11.75 -0.63 10.02
N PRO A 136 11.58 -1.96 10.22
CA PRO A 136 10.29 -2.62 10.04
C PRO A 136 9.19 -2.00 10.92
N GLU A 137 9.53 -1.60 12.14
CA GLU A 137 8.60 -1.00 13.09
C GLU A 137 8.12 0.37 12.60
N ALA A 138 9.03 1.19 12.04
CA ALA A 138 8.67 2.48 11.45
C ALA A 138 7.74 2.29 10.25
N ALA A 139 8.02 1.31 9.38
CA ALA A 139 7.17 0.98 8.26
C ALA A 139 5.79 0.48 8.71
N ALA A 140 5.72 -0.43 9.66
CA ALA A 140 4.46 -0.94 10.22
C ALA A 140 3.64 0.19 10.89
N THR A 141 4.30 1.10 11.60
CA THR A 141 3.68 2.28 12.20
C THR A 141 3.10 3.19 11.12
N ALA A 142 3.89 3.53 10.11
CA ALA A 142 3.46 4.39 9.01
C ALA A 142 2.27 3.80 8.25
N PHE A 143 2.30 2.49 7.92
CA PHE A 143 1.14 1.81 7.33
C PHE A 143 -0.10 1.89 8.22
N SER A 144 0.05 1.71 9.52
CA SER A 144 -1.07 1.79 10.46
C SER A 144 -1.63 3.22 10.54
N GLU A 145 -0.78 4.24 10.56
CA GLU A 145 -1.18 5.65 10.58
C GLU A 145 -1.97 6.04 9.32
N VAL A 146 -1.46 5.73 8.13
CA VAL A 146 -2.16 6.09 6.88
C VAL A 146 -3.44 5.29 6.69
N THR A 147 -3.47 4.02 7.13
CA THR A 147 -4.67 3.18 7.09
C THR A 147 -5.76 3.73 8.02
N SER A 148 -5.40 4.00 9.27
CA SER A 148 -6.30 4.58 10.28
C SER A 148 -6.85 5.93 9.81
N PHE A 149 -5.98 6.80 9.30
CA PHE A 149 -6.38 8.12 8.83
C PHE A 149 -7.36 8.05 7.66
N VAL A 150 -7.07 7.25 6.63
CA VAL A 150 -7.97 7.10 5.47
C VAL A 150 -9.28 6.44 5.87
N ALA A 151 -9.25 5.41 6.73
CA ALA A 151 -10.45 4.75 7.22
C ALA A 151 -11.34 5.73 8.00
N TYR A 152 -10.78 6.49 8.93
CA TYR A 152 -11.48 7.53 9.68
C TYR A 152 -12.06 8.59 8.75
N TRP A 153 -11.26 9.15 7.85
CA TRP A 153 -11.74 10.17 6.93
C TRP A 153 -12.89 9.69 6.05
N VAL A 154 -12.81 8.45 5.55
CA VAL A 154 -13.91 7.86 4.74
C VAL A 154 -15.14 7.57 5.59
N SER A 155 -14.99 7.21 6.88
CA SER A 155 -16.12 7.02 7.79
C SER A 155 -16.89 8.32 8.06
N GLU A 156 -16.18 9.44 8.18
CA GLU A 156 -16.78 10.76 8.44
C GLU A 156 -17.35 11.42 7.17
N SER A 157 -16.62 11.34 6.06
CA SER A 157 -16.92 12.08 4.84
C SER A 157 -17.65 11.25 3.76
N GLY A 158 -17.60 9.92 3.91
CA GLY A 158 -18.18 8.97 2.96
C GLY A 158 -17.34 8.72 1.70
N VAL A 159 -17.62 7.61 1.03
CA VAL A 159 -16.97 7.24 -0.24
C VAL A 159 -17.15 8.28 -1.36
N PRO A 160 -18.30 8.98 -1.49
CA PRO A 160 -18.43 10.04 -2.49
C PRO A 160 -17.40 11.16 -2.33
N ALA A 161 -17.05 11.55 -1.10
CA ALA A 161 -16.02 12.57 -0.85
C ALA A 161 -14.63 12.09 -1.31
N LEU A 162 -14.30 10.80 -1.11
CA LEU A 162 -13.08 10.20 -1.65
C LEU A 162 -13.05 10.31 -3.19
N HIS A 163 -14.14 9.99 -3.86
CA HIS A 163 -14.21 10.10 -5.32
C HIS A 163 -14.05 11.54 -5.80
N LEU A 164 -14.58 12.51 -5.06
CA LEU A 164 -14.39 13.94 -5.37
C LEU A 164 -12.93 14.33 -5.25
N LEU A 165 -12.27 13.97 -4.15
CA LEU A 165 -10.84 14.23 -3.93
C LEU A 165 -9.98 13.65 -5.06
N LEU A 166 -10.21 12.39 -5.44
CA LEU A 166 -9.44 11.74 -6.51
C LEU A 166 -9.65 12.44 -7.87
N ARG A 167 -10.88 12.93 -8.13
CA ARG A 167 -11.19 13.70 -9.33
C ARG A 167 -10.49 15.05 -9.33
N ASP A 168 -10.48 15.75 -8.21
CA ASP A 168 -9.84 17.06 -8.07
C ASP A 168 -8.31 16.94 -8.24
N LEU A 169 -7.70 15.90 -7.66
CA LEU A 169 -6.28 15.58 -7.89
C LEU A 169 -5.97 15.30 -9.36
N LYS A 170 -6.91 14.74 -10.13
CA LYS A 170 -6.75 14.52 -11.57
C LYS A 170 -6.77 15.82 -12.37
N GLY A 171 -7.57 16.78 -11.95
CA GLY A 171 -7.80 18.06 -12.66
C GLY A 171 -6.82 19.17 -12.31
N SER A 172 -6.17 19.08 -11.14
CA SER A 172 -5.12 20.01 -10.71
C SER A 172 -3.81 19.69 -11.43
#